data_428e533aa8abcb729184cb567fb46011
#
_entry.id   428e533aa8abcb729184cb567fb46011
#
_cell.length_a   1.000
_cell.length_b   1.000
_cell.length_c   1.000
_cell.angle_alpha   90.00
_cell.angle_beta   90.00
_cell.angle_gamma   90.00
#
_symmetry.space_group_name_H-M   'P 1'
#
loop_
_entity.id
_entity.type
_entity.pdbx_description
1 polymer ?
#
loop_
_entity_poly.entity_id
_entity_poly.type
_entity_poly.pdbx_seq_one_letter_code
_entity_poly.pdbx_strand_id
1 'polypeptide(L)'
;MNLSVSARPAVRGVLVSAGAALLLTTLASCSDGKETLASWSEKGGQKHMTAIAKDVTTLIQVSDPVGSDPTVASQCGQVLDDVKAARAYGELPDDIAQTSWKEALDRLDTAASHCVRNAKAGKSGSSLTEAIDVESAFHSFSLRIEQLRSQS
;
A
#
# COMPACT_ATOMS: atom_id res chain seq x y z
N MET A 1 -42.81 -50.82 5.63
CA MET A 1 -43.38 -51.32 6.89
C MET A 1 -43.10 -50.29 8.00
N ASN A 2 -44.20 -49.81 8.56
CA ASN A 2 -44.37 -49.11 9.84
C ASN A 2 -43.64 -47.78 10.07
N LEU A 3 -44.26 -46.62 9.90
CA LEU A 3 -45.27 -45.94 10.73
C LEU A 3 -44.94 -45.96 12.24
N SER A 4 -44.57 -44.79 12.77
CA SER A 4 -45.15 -44.33 14.04
C SER A 4 -45.00 -42.82 14.20
N VAL A 5 -46.17 -42.24 14.30
CA VAL A 5 -46.54 -40.87 14.70
C VAL A 5 -46.53 -40.80 16.24
N SER A 6 -46.06 -39.70 16.83
CA SER A 6 -46.53 -39.23 18.15
C SER A 6 -46.04 -37.78 18.35
N ALA A 7 -46.87 -36.82 18.22
CA ALA A 7 -47.73 -36.16 19.18
C ALA A 7 -47.03 -35.18 20.14
N ARG A 8 -47.46 -33.90 19.99
CA ARG A 8 -47.15 -32.71 20.81
C ARG A 8 -47.61 -32.85 22.27
N PRO A 9 -47.09 -32.03 23.19
CA PRO A 9 -47.93 -30.85 23.53
C PRO A 9 -47.18 -29.53 23.72
N ALA A 10 -47.95 -28.49 23.58
CA ALA A 10 -47.64 -27.09 23.83
C ALA A 10 -47.53 -26.80 25.34
N VAL A 11 -46.59 -25.98 25.74
CA VAL A 11 -46.65 -25.25 27.01
C VAL A 11 -46.41 -23.77 26.74
N ARG A 12 -47.46 -23.00 26.98
CA ARG A 12 -47.43 -21.54 27.10
C ARG A 12 -46.69 -21.18 28.41
N GLY A 13 -45.67 -20.37 28.30
CA GLY A 13 -45.02 -19.72 29.42
C GLY A 13 -44.67 -18.30 29.04
N VAL A 14 -45.56 -17.37 29.36
CA VAL A 14 -45.30 -15.92 29.35
C VAL A 14 -44.41 -15.62 30.56
N LEU A 15 -43.21 -15.13 30.34
CA LEU A 15 -42.46 -14.42 31.37
C LEU A 15 -41.93 -13.13 30.79
N VAL A 16 -42.61 -12.09 31.22
CA VAL A 16 -42.18 -10.70 31.17
C VAL A 16 -40.96 -10.57 32.09
N SER A 17 -39.82 -10.19 31.58
CA SER A 17 -38.72 -9.68 32.40
C SER A 17 -38.10 -8.45 31.75
N ALA A 18 -38.31 -7.45 32.50
CA ALA A 18 -37.82 -6.09 32.55
C ALA A 18 -36.46 -5.83 31.90
N GLY A 19 -36.44 -4.68 31.27
CA GLY A 19 -35.27 -4.07 30.62
C GLY A 19 -34.05 -3.92 31.51
N ALA A 20 -32.95 -4.25 30.92
CA ALA A 20 -31.70 -3.59 31.18
C ALA A 20 -31.20 -3.04 29.83
N ALA A 21 -31.59 -1.82 29.54
CA ALA A 21 -30.96 -1.04 28.50
C ALA A 21 -29.51 -0.78 28.96
N LEU A 22 -28.61 -1.66 28.57
CA LEU A 22 -27.17 -1.38 28.55
C LEU A 22 -26.94 -0.29 27.52
N LEU A 23 -26.91 0.94 27.98
CA LEU A 23 -26.32 2.07 27.29
C LEU A 23 -24.87 1.72 27.07
N LEU A 24 -24.57 1.07 25.93
CA LEU A 24 -23.26 1.08 25.32
C LEU A 24 -23.00 2.54 24.94
N THR A 25 -22.44 3.30 25.89
CA THR A 25 -21.74 4.52 25.58
C THR A 25 -20.55 4.11 24.72
N THR A 26 -20.75 4.11 23.41
CA THR A 26 -19.65 4.20 22.47
C THR A 26 -18.92 5.47 22.86
N LEU A 27 -17.77 5.33 23.51
CA LEU A 27 -16.77 6.34 23.59
C LEU A 27 -16.36 6.59 22.13
N ALA A 28 -17.10 7.48 21.44
CA ALA A 28 -16.62 8.13 20.28
C ALA A 28 -15.36 8.90 20.75
N SER A 29 -14.21 8.24 20.67
CA SER A 29 -12.93 8.95 20.64
C SER A 29 -13.08 9.97 19.53
N CYS A 30 -13.27 11.23 19.90
CA CYS A 30 -12.96 12.33 19.04
C CYS A 30 -11.44 12.31 18.79
N SER A 31 -10.98 11.38 17.95
CA SER A 31 -9.73 11.56 17.25
C SER A 31 -10.01 12.70 16.29
N ASP A 32 -9.36 13.82 16.50
CA ASP A 32 -9.27 14.93 15.54
C ASP A 32 -9.18 14.31 14.17
N GLY A 33 -10.14 14.56 13.26
CA GLY A 33 -10.40 13.84 12.02
C GLY A 33 -9.23 13.61 11.06
N LYS A 34 -8.04 13.39 11.60
CA LYS A 34 -6.83 12.97 10.89
C LYS A 34 -7.00 11.52 10.46
N GLU A 35 -6.79 11.29 9.20
CA GLU A 35 -6.74 9.95 8.61
C GLU A 35 -5.67 9.11 9.32
N THR A 36 -5.99 7.85 9.63
CA THR A 36 -5.00 6.91 10.18
C THR A 36 -4.24 6.21 9.05
N LEU A 37 -3.03 5.72 9.33
CA LEU A 37 -2.27 4.93 8.35
C LEU A 37 -3.07 3.69 7.89
N ALA A 38 -3.81 3.05 8.78
CA ALA A 38 -4.67 1.91 8.44
C ALA A 38 -5.74 2.31 7.43
N SER A 39 -6.49 3.40 7.70
CA SER A 39 -7.51 3.93 6.79
C SER A 39 -6.93 4.34 5.44
N TRP A 40 -5.80 5.05 5.42
CA TRP A 40 -5.10 5.42 4.19
C TRP A 40 -4.68 4.19 3.37
N SER A 41 -4.15 3.17 4.06
CA SER A 41 -3.71 1.90 3.44
C SER A 41 -4.89 1.15 2.81
N GLU A 42 -6.01 1.01 3.54
CA GLU A 42 -7.23 0.30 3.09
C GLU A 42 -7.91 0.99 1.91
N LYS A 43 -7.90 2.32 1.87
CA LYS A 43 -8.48 3.11 0.77
C LYS A 43 -7.70 3.01 -0.54
N GLY A 44 -6.52 2.40 -0.55
CA GLY A 44 -5.72 2.18 -1.76
C GLY A 44 -4.23 2.48 -1.60
N GLY A 45 -3.79 3.11 -0.52
CA GLY A 45 -2.39 3.43 -0.27
C GLY A 45 -1.48 2.21 -0.31
N GLN A 46 -1.94 1.07 0.23
CA GLN A 46 -1.21 -0.20 0.16
C GLN A 46 -0.94 -0.65 -1.28
N LYS A 47 -1.88 -0.42 -2.21
CA LYS A 47 -1.70 -0.77 -3.62
C LYS A 47 -0.55 0.04 -4.23
N HIS A 48 -0.49 1.34 -3.96
CA HIS A 48 0.60 2.20 -4.46
C HIS A 48 1.94 1.82 -3.84
N MET A 49 2.02 1.57 -2.54
CA MET A 49 3.25 1.08 -1.91
C MET A 49 3.75 -0.22 -2.55
N THR A 50 2.84 -1.16 -2.83
CA THR A 50 3.19 -2.44 -3.47
C THR A 50 3.67 -2.25 -4.91
N ALA A 51 3.03 -1.37 -5.69
CA ALA A 51 3.47 -1.03 -7.04
C ALA A 51 4.89 -0.44 -7.03
N ILE A 52 5.13 0.57 -6.19
CA ILE A 52 6.45 1.22 -6.07
C ILE A 52 7.53 0.23 -5.58
N ALA A 53 7.23 -0.68 -4.64
CA ALA A 53 8.17 -1.73 -4.23
C ALA A 53 8.59 -2.64 -5.40
N LYS A 54 7.64 -3.00 -6.27
CA LYS A 54 7.91 -3.75 -7.50
C LYS A 54 8.76 -2.94 -8.48
N ASP A 55 8.50 -1.64 -8.61
CA ASP A 55 9.23 -0.75 -9.52
C ASP A 55 10.67 -0.56 -9.10
N VAL A 56 10.96 -0.45 -7.80
CA VAL A 56 12.33 -0.46 -7.26
C VAL A 56 13.06 -1.73 -7.69
N THR A 57 12.42 -2.89 -7.55
CA THR A 57 12.98 -4.18 -8.01
C THR A 57 13.21 -4.19 -9.53
N THR A 58 12.29 -3.65 -10.31
CA THR A 58 12.40 -3.54 -11.77
C THR A 58 13.62 -2.69 -12.15
N LEU A 59 13.83 -1.53 -11.52
CA LEU A 59 14.99 -0.69 -11.79
C LEU A 59 16.31 -1.36 -11.46
N ILE A 60 16.40 -2.12 -10.38
CA ILE A 60 17.59 -2.90 -10.02
C ILE A 60 17.87 -3.93 -11.12
N GLN A 61 16.86 -4.63 -11.60
CA GLN A 61 17.01 -5.64 -12.66
C GLN A 61 17.48 -5.06 -13.99
N VAL A 62 16.97 -3.90 -14.39
CA VAL A 62 17.35 -3.24 -15.65
C VAL A 62 18.64 -2.42 -15.56
N SER A 63 19.24 -2.28 -14.37
CA SER A 63 20.54 -1.65 -14.18
C SER A 63 21.72 -2.58 -14.52
N ASP A 64 21.48 -3.89 -14.63
CA ASP A 64 22.51 -4.85 -15.03
C ASP A 64 22.83 -4.66 -16.53
N PRO A 65 24.14 -4.59 -16.92
CA PRO A 65 24.56 -4.23 -18.26
C PRO A 65 24.36 -5.31 -19.35
N VAL A 66 23.40 -6.19 -19.23
CA VAL A 66 23.12 -7.24 -20.23
C VAL A 66 22.30 -6.68 -21.40
N GLY A 67 22.96 -5.92 -22.27
CA GLY A 67 22.43 -5.62 -23.61
C GLY A 67 21.27 -4.62 -23.68
N SER A 68 21.07 -4.01 -24.84
CA SER A 68 19.91 -3.16 -25.14
C SER A 68 18.65 -4.03 -25.36
N ASP A 69 17.96 -4.39 -24.31
CA ASP A 69 16.63 -5.03 -24.40
C ASP A 69 15.58 -3.96 -24.78
N PRO A 70 14.87 -4.10 -25.90
CA PRO A 70 13.84 -3.15 -26.31
C PRO A 70 12.68 -3.02 -25.31
N THR A 71 12.52 -3.97 -24.38
CA THR A 71 11.49 -3.93 -23.34
C THR A 71 11.86 -2.99 -22.19
N VAL A 72 13.14 -2.68 -22.00
CA VAL A 72 13.63 -1.83 -20.89
C VAL A 72 12.99 -0.44 -20.90
N ALA A 73 12.89 0.20 -22.06
CA ALA A 73 12.25 1.51 -22.17
C ALA A 73 10.76 1.48 -21.75
N SER A 74 10.06 0.38 -22.07
CA SER A 74 8.67 0.18 -21.69
C SER A 74 8.53 -0.08 -20.19
N GLN A 75 9.41 -0.89 -19.61
CA GLN A 75 9.43 -1.19 -18.17
C GLN A 75 9.68 0.09 -17.36
N CYS A 76 10.65 0.89 -17.73
CA CYS A 76 10.92 2.17 -17.06
C CYS A 76 9.80 3.19 -17.29
N GLY A 77 9.11 3.14 -18.43
CA GLY A 77 7.91 3.93 -18.69
C GLY A 77 6.77 3.57 -17.74
N GLN A 78 6.56 2.29 -17.47
CA GLN A 78 5.56 1.82 -16.48
C GLN A 78 5.88 2.33 -15.08
N VAL A 79 7.16 2.33 -14.67
CA VAL A 79 7.59 2.91 -13.39
C VAL A 79 7.19 4.37 -13.28
N LEU A 80 7.37 5.17 -14.34
CA LEU A 80 6.94 6.59 -14.34
C LEU A 80 5.43 6.75 -14.18
N ASP A 81 4.64 5.89 -14.80
CA ASP A 81 3.19 5.90 -14.67
C ASP A 81 2.74 5.54 -13.23
N ASP A 82 3.37 4.56 -12.61
CA ASP A 82 3.09 4.14 -11.24
C ASP A 82 3.51 5.21 -10.22
N VAL A 83 4.65 5.88 -10.42
CA VAL A 83 5.08 7.05 -9.62
C VAL A 83 4.06 8.18 -9.72
N LYS A 84 3.59 8.50 -10.93
CA LYS A 84 2.56 9.52 -11.15
C LYS A 84 1.26 9.18 -10.43
N ALA A 85 0.82 7.93 -10.51
CA ALA A 85 -0.37 7.45 -9.82
C ALA A 85 -0.22 7.51 -8.29
N ALA A 86 0.96 7.13 -7.76
CA ALA A 86 1.27 7.20 -6.34
C ALA A 86 1.27 8.64 -5.80
N ARG A 87 1.81 9.61 -6.56
CA ARG A 87 1.79 11.03 -6.21
C ARG A 87 0.38 11.63 -6.22
N ALA A 88 -0.48 11.15 -7.11
CA ALA A 88 -1.86 11.64 -7.24
C ALA A 88 -2.82 11.04 -6.19
N TYR A 89 -2.43 9.99 -5.51
CA TYR A 89 -3.32 9.25 -4.60
C TYR A 89 -3.68 10.03 -3.33
N GLY A 90 -2.81 10.84 -2.80
CA GLY A 90 -3.01 11.58 -1.58
C GLY A 90 -1.88 11.39 -0.56
N GLU A 91 -1.88 12.25 0.45
CA GLU A 91 -0.79 12.29 1.43
C GLU A 91 -0.95 11.22 2.50
N LEU A 92 0.19 10.70 3.00
CA LEU A 92 0.20 9.87 4.19
C LEU A 92 -0.15 10.72 5.44
N PRO A 93 -0.81 10.11 6.44
CA PRO A 93 -1.23 10.83 7.64
C PRO A 93 -0.09 11.17 8.62
N ASP A 94 1.12 10.69 8.36
CA ASP A 94 2.34 10.99 9.14
C ASP A 94 3.32 11.81 8.31
N ASP A 95 3.69 12.99 8.77
CA ASP A 95 4.52 13.94 8.03
C ASP A 95 5.93 13.40 7.71
N ILE A 96 6.50 12.58 8.61
CA ILE A 96 7.82 11.97 8.40
C ILE A 96 7.72 10.89 7.33
N ALA A 97 6.70 10.03 7.41
CA ALA A 97 6.45 9.03 6.39
C ALA A 97 6.16 9.67 5.03
N GLN A 98 5.38 10.76 5.02
CA GLN A 98 5.07 11.51 3.81
C GLN A 98 6.33 12.12 3.17
N THR A 99 7.22 12.68 3.97
CA THR A 99 8.50 13.22 3.48
C THR A 99 9.37 12.14 2.88
N SER A 100 9.52 11.00 3.56
CA SER A 100 10.29 9.85 3.07
C SER A 100 9.67 9.24 1.82
N TRP A 101 8.33 9.22 1.74
CA TRP A 101 7.60 8.76 0.55
C TRP A 101 7.85 9.65 -0.66
N LYS A 102 7.74 10.97 -0.50
CA LYS A 102 8.05 11.93 -1.56
C LYS A 102 9.50 11.77 -2.05
N GLU A 103 10.46 11.64 -1.15
CA GLU A 103 11.87 11.43 -1.50
C GLU A 103 12.06 10.14 -2.31
N ALA A 104 11.46 9.02 -1.89
CA ALA A 104 11.53 7.76 -2.61
C ALA A 104 10.94 7.88 -4.02
N LEU A 105 9.78 8.54 -4.16
CA LEU A 105 9.14 8.78 -5.46
C LEU A 105 9.98 9.71 -6.37
N ASP A 106 10.64 10.74 -5.82
CA ASP A 106 11.48 11.66 -6.59
C ASP A 106 12.73 10.97 -7.15
N ARG A 107 13.37 10.12 -6.34
CA ARG A 107 14.52 9.32 -6.78
C ARG A 107 14.11 8.30 -7.83
N LEU A 108 12.98 7.61 -7.62
CA LEU A 108 12.45 6.63 -8.56
C LEU A 108 12.08 7.27 -9.91
N ASP A 109 11.44 8.44 -9.90
CA ASP A 109 11.12 9.22 -11.11
C ASP A 109 12.37 9.60 -11.89
N THR A 110 13.39 10.10 -11.19
CA THR A 110 14.66 10.49 -11.80
C THR A 110 15.35 9.29 -12.45
N ALA A 111 15.50 8.18 -11.73
CA ALA A 111 16.14 6.98 -12.22
C ALA A 111 15.36 6.36 -13.40
N ALA A 112 14.04 6.27 -13.32
CA ALA A 112 13.19 5.77 -14.40
C ALA A 112 13.24 6.66 -15.66
N SER A 113 13.28 7.99 -15.48
CA SER A 113 13.46 8.94 -16.58
C SER A 113 14.82 8.78 -17.28
N HIS A 114 15.89 8.57 -16.51
CA HIS A 114 17.21 8.27 -17.06
C HIS A 114 17.20 6.93 -17.80
N CYS A 115 16.59 5.91 -17.20
CA CYS A 115 16.43 4.61 -17.82
C CYS A 115 15.74 4.69 -19.20
N VAL A 116 14.61 5.39 -19.30
CA VAL A 116 13.89 5.57 -20.58
C VAL A 116 14.80 6.24 -21.63
N ARG A 117 15.53 7.30 -21.23
CA ARG A 117 16.42 8.00 -22.16
C ARG A 117 17.58 7.12 -22.62
N ASN A 118 18.20 6.39 -21.70
CA ASN A 118 19.31 5.50 -22.00
C ASN A 118 18.88 4.35 -22.91
N ALA A 119 17.77 3.68 -22.59
CA ALA A 119 17.25 2.59 -23.41
C ALA A 119 16.90 3.04 -24.84
N LYS A 120 16.28 4.23 -25.01
CA LYS A 120 16.03 4.82 -26.34
C LYS A 120 17.32 5.16 -27.10
N ALA A 121 18.41 5.41 -26.39
CA ALA A 121 19.72 5.66 -26.99
C ALA A 121 20.54 4.37 -27.22
N GLY A 122 19.96 3.20 -27.01
CA GLY A 122 20.62 1.89 -27.15
C GLY A 122 21.67 1.63 -26.06
N LYS A 123 21.56 2.29 -24.90
CA LYS A 123 22.44 2.11 -23.75
C LYS A 123 21.73 1.26 -22.69
N SER A 124 22.47 0.79 -21.68
CA SER A 124 21.90 0.15 -20.49
C SER A 124 20.85 1.06 -19.82
N GLY A 125 19.93 0.47 -19.07
CA GLY A 125 18.85 1.19 -18.39
C GLY A 125 19.32 2.25 -17.38
N SER A 126 18.94 2.15 -16.12
CA SER A 126 19.46 3.03 -15.05
C SER A 126 20.88 2.65 -14.66
N SER A 127 21.63 3.57 -14.04
CA SER A 127 22.91 3.20 -13.43
C SER A 127 22.68 2.41 -12.14
N LEU A 128 23.65 1.54 -11.79
CA LEU A 128 23.59 0.80 -10.52
C LEU A 128 23.56 1.75 -9.32
N THR A 129 24.26 2.89 -9.39
CA THR A 129 24.23 3.91 -8.33
C THR A 129 22.83 4.47 -8.13
N GLU A 130 22.14 4.84 -9.22
CA GLU A 130 20.76 5.33 -9.14
C GLU A 130 19.80 4.28 -8.56
N ALA A 131 19.96 3.01 -8.93
CA ALA A 131 19.15 1.91 -8.38
C ALA A 131 19.37 1.74 -6.87
N ILE A 132 20.62 1.81 -6.40
CA ILE A 132 20.96 1.74 -4.97
C ILE A 132 20.38 2.96 -4.21
N ASP A 133 20.46 4.16 -4.78
CA ASP A 133 19.90 5.37 -4.16
C ASP A 133 18.36 5.27 -4.00
N VAL A 134 17.68 4.74 -5.00
CA VAL A 134 16.24 4.48 -4.96
C VAL A 134 15.90 3.45 -3.89
N GLU A 135 16.63 2.32 -3.86
CA GLU A 135 16.43 1.26 -2.87
C GLU A 135 16.61 1.79 -1.44
N SER A 136 17.67 2.57 -1.20
CA SER A 136 17.96 3.17 0.10
C SER A 136 16.84 4.12 0.57
N ALA A 137 16.33 4.96 -0.32
CA ALA A 137 15.24 5.87 0.00
C ALA A 137 13.93 5.11 0.30
N PHE A 138 13.61 4.10 -0.50
CA PHE A 138 12.42 3.27 -0.29
C PHE A 138 12.54 2.42 0.99
N HIS A 139 13.72 1.92 1.32
CA HIS A 139 13.99 1.22 2.57
C HIS A 139 13.73 2.11 3.79
N SER A 140 14.23 3.36 3.76
CA SER A 140 14.00 4.35 4.83
C SER A 140 12.52 4.63 5.04
N PHE A 141 11.76 4.78 3.97
CA PHE A 141 10.29 4.89 4.01
C PHE A 141 9.65 3.64 4.64
N SER A 142 10.05 2.44 4.20
CA SER A 142 9.49 1.18 4.69
C SER A 142 9.70 1.00 6.19
N LEU A 143 10.88 1.32 6.70
CA LEU A 143 11.16 1.28 8.14
C LEU A 143 10.24 2.22 8.92
N ARG A 144 9.96 3.42 8.40
CA ARG A 144 9.01 4.34 9.05
C ARG A 144 7.60 3.78 9.09
N ILE A 145 7.13 3.17 8.01
CA ILE A 145 5.80 2.52 7.96
C ILE A 145 5.71 1.37 8.96
N GLU A 146 6.74 0.53 9.08
CA GLU A 146 6.78 -0.56 10.08
C GLU A 146 6.73 -0.01 11.51
N GLN A 147 7.48 1.06 11.79
CA GLN A 147 7.44 1.73 13.09
C GLN A 147 6.04 2.23 13.44
N LEU A 148 5.36 2.87 12.49
CA LEU A 148 3.99 3.36 12.69
C LEU A 148 2.99 2.23 12.94
N ARG A 149 3.12 1.11 12.21
CA ARG A 149 2.28 -0.08 12.41
C ARG A 149 2.48 -0.75 13.77
N SER A 150 3.68 -0.67 14.33
CA SER A 150 3.98 -1.25 15.65
C SER A 150 3.45 -0.40 16.82
N GLN A 151 3.04 0.84 16.57
CA GLN A 151 2.52 1.79 17.56
C GLN A 151 0.99 1.91 17.57
N SER A 152 0.32 1.28 16.61
CA SER A 152 -1.14 1.29 16.46
C SER A 152 -1.77 0.01 16.99
#